data_40df4d9e693fa5396ac83b4ccced8454
#
_entry.id   40df4d9e693fa5396ac83b4ccced8454
#
_cell.length_a   1.000
_cell.length_b   1.000
_cell.length_c   1.000
_cell.angle_alpha   90.00
_cell.angle_beta   90.00
_cell.angle_gamma   90.00
#
_symmetry.space_group_name_H-M   'P 1'
#
loop_
_entity.id
_entity.type
_entity.pdbx_description
1 polymer ?
#
loop_
_entity_poly.entity_id
_entity_poly.type
_entity_poly.pdbx_seq_one_letter_code
_entity_poly.pdbx_strand_id
1 'polypeptide(L)'
;MSGHSKWANIKRKKGANDAIRAKMTTKIGREITIAVRMGGADPTGNMRLKLALSKAKSNNIPKDNINRAIQKGLGASDGSN
;
A
#
# COMPACT_ATOMS: atom_id res chain seq x y z
N MET A 1 -0.04 -19.24 -32.05
CA MET A 1 0.20 -17.88 -32.17
C MET A 1 -0.25 -17.06 -30.99
N SER A 2 -1.53 -17.03 -30.77
CA SER A 2 -1.98 -16.27 -29.63
C SER A 2 -1.41 -16.76 -28.32
N GLY A 3 -1.11 -18.06 -28.24
CA GLY A 3 -0.50 -18.58 -27.03
C GLY A 3 0.85 -17.96 -26.76
N HIS A 4 1.63 -17.78 -27.80
CA HIS A 4 2.93 -17.15 -27.68
C HIS A 4 2.82 -15.72 -27.24
N SER A 5 1.93 -15.00 -27.87
CA SER A 5 1.72 -13.62 -27.51
C SER A 5 1.26 -13.49 -26.07
N LYS A 6 0.39 -14.38 -25.67
CA LYS A 6 -0.08 -14.39 -24.30
C LYS A 6 1.06 -14.59 -23.33
N TRP A 7 1.95 -15.49 -23.63
CA TRP A 7 3.09 -15.76 -22.81
C TRP A 7 3.97 -14.53 -22.66
N ALA A 8 4.29 -13.92 -23.78
CA ALA A 8 5.12 -12.73 -23.78
C ALA A 8 4.44 -11.61 -22.99
N ASN A 9 3.14 -11.46 -23.19
CA ASN A 9 2.40 -10.44 -22.48
C ASN A 9 2.38 -10.68 -20.99
N ILE A 10 2.23 -11.93 -20.59
CA ILE A 10 2.23 -12.27 -19.18
C ILE A 10 3.57 -11.91 -18.54
N LYS A 11 4.65 -12.24 -19.23
CA LYS A 11 5.98 -11.91 -18.74
C LYS A 11 6.17 -10.42 -18.58
N ARG A 12 5.75 -9.68 -19.58
CA ARG A 12 5.85 -8.23 -19.53
C ARG A 12 4.99 -7.66 -18.42
N LYS A 13 3.81 -8.21 -18.28
CA LYS A 13 2.92 -7.76 -17.22
C LYS A 13 3.51 -7.98 -15.86
N LYS A 14 4.25 -9.06 -15.69
CA LYS A 14 4.89 -9.31 -14.43
C LYS A 14 5.86 -8.19 -14.08
N GLY A 15 6.71 -7.84 -15.01
CA GLY A 15 7.64 -6.74 -14.80
C GLY A 15 6.92 -5.43 -14.57
N ALA A 16 5.92 -5.17 -15.41
CA ALA A 16 5.12 -3.95 -15.27
C ALA A 16 4.37 -3.94 -13.95
N ASN A 17 3.85 -5.11 -13.56
CA ASN A 17 3.11 -5.20 -12.32
C ASN A 17 3.99 -4.92 -11.10
N ASP A 18 5.24 -5.30 -11.17
CA ASP A 18 6.15 -5.03 -10.06
C ASP A 18 6.35 -3.53 -9.89
N ALA A 19 6.53 -2.83 -10.99
CA ALA A 19 6.69 -1.39 -10.94
C ALA A 19 5.42 -0.72 -10.45
N ILE A 20 4.28 -1.17 -10.96
CA ILE A 20 2.99 -0.64 -10.53
C ILE A 20 2.76 -0.94 -9.06
N ARG A 21 3.12 -2.14 -8.64
CA ARG A 21 2.98 -2.53 -7.25
C ARG A 21 3.78 -1.63 -6.34
N ALA A 22 5.02 -1.34 -6.72
CA ALA A 22 5.85 -0.47 -5.92
C ALA A 22 5.21 0.90 -5.78
N LYS A 23 4.66 1.42 -6.86
CA LYS A 23 3.99 2.71 -6.82
C LYS A 23 2.75 2.66 -5.96
N MET A 24 1.97 1.58 -6.11
CA MET A 24 0.75 1.44 -5.31
C MET A 24 1.07 1.28 -3.84
N THR A 25 2.12 0.54 -3.53
CA THR A 25 2.54 0.37 -2.15
C THR A 25 2.89 1.72 -1.53
N THR A 26 3.64 2.52 -2.25
CA THR A 26 4.02 3.85 -1.77
C THR A 26 2.78 4.73 -1.62
N LYS A 27 1.91 4.71 -2.60
CA LYS A 27 0.71 5.52 -2.57
C LYS A 27 -0.20 5.15 -1.41
N ILE A 28 -0.45 3.86 -1.26
CA ILE A 28 -1.34 3.38 -0.20
C ILE A 28 -0.70 3.62 1.16
N GLY A 29 0.60 3.42 1.27
CA GLY A 29 1.31 3.72 2.49
C GLY A 29 1.14 5.18 2.89
N ARG A 30 1.24 6.06 1.92
CA ARG A 30 1.03 7.48 2.17
C ARG A 30 -0.39 7.76 2.62
N GLU A 31 -1.36 7.11 1.99
CA GLU A 31 -2.75 7.27 2.38
C GLU A 31 -2.97 6.81 3.81
N ILE A 32 -2.35 5.71 4.19
CA ILE A 32 -2.45 5.20 5.55
C ILE A 32 -1.85 6.23 6.53
N THR A 33 -0.69 6.74 6.20
CA THR A 33 -0.02 7.71 7.03
C THR A 33 -0.88 8.95 7.26
N ILE A 34 -1.45 9.45 6.17
CA ILE A 34 -2.31 10.63 6.26
C ILE A 34 -3.56 10.33 7.07
N ALA A 35 -4.17 9.18 6.83
CA ALA A 35 -5.37 8.80 7.55
C ALA A 35 -5.11 8.71 9.04
N VAL A 36 -3.99 8.13 9.43
CA VAL A 36 -3.63 8.01 10.83
C VAL A 36 -3.39 9.38 11.44
N ARG A 37 -2.75 10.27 10.71
CA ARG A 37 -2.52 11.62 11.18
C ARG A 37 -3.81 12.36 11.45
N MET A 38 -4.78 12.13 10.61
CA MET A 38 -6.02 12.88 10.69
C MET A 38 -6.99 12.32 11.71
N GLY A 39 -7.02 10.99 11.85
CA GLY A 39 -8.05 10.37 12.69
C GLY A 39 -7.55 9.32 13.65
N GLY A 40 -6.24 9.07 13.71
CA GLY A 40 -5.68 8.07 14.61
C GLY A 40 -5.54 6.72 13.98
N ALA A 41 -4.94 5.80 14.72
CA ALA A 41 -4.59 4.48 14.20
C ALA A 41 -5.68 3.44 14.40
N ASP A 42 -6.85 3.84 14.84
CA ASP A 42 -7.95 2.92 15.09
C ASP A 42 -8.91 2.89 13.90
N PRO A 43 -8.91 1.81 13.11
CA PRO A 43 -9.79 1.77 11.93
C PRO A 43 -11.27 1.77 12.27
N THR A 44 -11.65 1.37 13.48
CA THR A 44 -13.04 1.40 13.83
C THR A 44 -13.55 2.83 14.04
N GLY A 45 -12.66 3.71 14.47
CA GLY A 45 -13.00 5.12 14.62
C GLY A 45 -12.51 5.98 13.49
N ASN A 46 -11.88 5.38 12.50
CA ASN A 46 -11.29 6.14 11.41
C ASN A 46 -11.61 5.47 10.08
N MET A 47 -12.69 5.94 9.47
CA MET A 47 -13.17 5.35 8.22
C MET A 47 -12.14 5.45 7.11
N ARG A 48 -11.42 6.56 7.04
CA ARG A 48 -10.40 6.76 6.04
C ARG A 48 -9.30 5.72 6.16
N LEU A 49 -8.88 5.45 7.38
CA LEU A 49 -7.88 4.43 7.64
C LEU A 49 -8.40 3.06 7.26
N LYS A 50 -9.65 2.79 7.58
CA LYS A 50 -10.27 1.51 7.24
C LYS A 50 -10.24 1.30 5.73
N LEU A 51 -10.57 2.31 4.96
CA LEU A 51 -10.53 2.22 3.51
C LEU A 51 -9.12 2.01 3.00
N ALA A 52 -8.17 2.73 3.55
CA ALA A 52 -6.78 2.60 3.15
C ALA A 52 -6.25 1.20 3.45
N LEU A 53 -6.59 0.67 4.61
CA LEU A 53 -6.19 -0.68 4.96
C LEU A 53 -6.83 -1.72 4.06
N SER A 54 -8.06 -1.48 3.66
CA SER A 54 -8.75 -2.36 2.73
C SER A 54 -8.04 -2.38 1.38
N LYS A 55 -7.63 -1.22 0.91
CA LYS A 55 -6.86 -1.12 -0.33
C LYS A 55 -5.54 -1.86 -0.21
N ALA A 56 -4.88 -1.70 0.93
CA ALA A 56 -3.61 -2.37 1.16
C ALA A 56 -3.78 -3.87 1.08
N LYS A 57 -4.85 -4.37 1.67
CA LYS A 57 -5.13 -5.79 1.66
C LYS A 57 -5.40 -6.27 0.23
N SER A 58 -6.18 -5.52 -0.51
CA SER A 58 -6.50 -5.87 -1.89
C SER A 58 -5.27 -5.92 -2.77
N ASN A 59 -4.28 -5.11 -2.45
CA ASN A 59 -3.05 -5.04 -3.22
C ASN A 59 -1.94 -5.88 -2.63
N ASN A 60 -2.25 -6.71 -1.64
CA ASN A 60 -1.28 -7.62 -1.02
C ASN A 60 -0.06 -6.91 -0.48
N ILE A 61 -0.28 -5.77 0.13
CA ILE A 61 0.82 -5.02 0.73
C ILE A 61 1.22 -5.71 2.03
N PRO A 62 2.52 -5.95 2.24
CA PRO A 62 2.98 -6.61 3.46
C PRO A 62 2.60 -5.84 4.72
N LYS A 63 2.35 -6.58 5.77
CA LYS A 63 2.00 -5.98 7.05
C LYS A 63 3.07 -5.03 7.55
N ASP A 64 4.31 -5.35 7.30
CA ASP A 64 5.41 -4.48 7.73
C ASP A 64 5.28 -3.09 7.13
N ASN A 65 4.93 -3.03 5.87
CA ASN A 65 4.74 -1.74 5.21
C ASN A 65 3.56 -0.99 5.80
N ILE A 66 2.49 -1.72 6.09
CA ILE A 66 1.32 -1.12 6.69
C ILE A 66 1.63 -0.58 8.07
N ASN A 67 2.31 -1.37 8.88
CA ASN A 67 2.68 -0.94 10.23
C ASN A 67 3.59 0.27 10.20
N ARG A 68 4.53 0.29 9.27
CA ARG A 68 5.43 1.42 9.13
C ARG A 68 4.65 2.69 8.82
N ALA A 69 3.70 2.58 7.91
CA ALA A 69 2.89 3.73 7.52
C ALA A 69 2.07 4.24 8.71
N ILE A 70 1.53 3.32 9.49
CA ILE A 70 0.77 3.69 10.67
C ILE A 70 1.65 4.41 11.68
N GLN A 71 2.83 3.87 11.94
CA GLN A 71 3.75 4.49 12.89
C GLN A 71 4.22 5.85 12.41
N LYS A 72 4.42 5.96 11.12
CA LYS A 72 4.77 7.25 10.54
C LYS A 72 3.68 8.27 10.79
N GLY A 73 2.42 7.83 10.63
CA GLY A 73 1.30 8.71 10.89
C GLY A 73 1.19 9.13 12.33
N LEU A 74 1.60 8.24 13.22
CA LEU A 74 1.61 8.54 14.65
C LEU A 74 2.80 9.39 15.05
N GLY A 75 3.74 9.59 14.15
CA GLY A 75 4.93 10.37 14.44
C GLY A 75 6.03 9.58 15.11
N ALA A 76 5.82 8.32 15.38
CA ALA A 76 6.81 7.52 16.08
C ALA A 76 8.10 7.37 15.29
N SER A 77 7.97 7.16 13.99
CA SER A 77 9.13 7.02 13.11
C SER A 77 9.84 8.34 12.92
N ASP A 78 9.07 9.40 12.84
CA ASP A 78 9.64 10.72 12.62
C ASP A 78 10.44 11.19 13.81
N GLY A 79 10.05 10.73 14.97
CA GLY A 79 10.76 11.09 16.18
C GLY A 79 12.20 10.63 16.18
N SER A 80 12.50 9.60 15.42
CA SER A 80 13.84 9.06 15.36
C SER A 80 14.74 9.90 14.47
N ASN A 81 14.18 10.75 13.68
CA ASN A 81 14.97 11.64 12.86
C ASN A 81 15.39 12.87 13.62
#